data_13201c7b2e8b52018d8c1f65b0cff2d5
#
_entry.id   13201c7b2e8b52018d8c1f65b0cff2d5
#
_cell.length_a   1.000
_cell.length_b   1.000
_cell.length_c   1.000
_cell.angle_alpha   90.00
_cell.angle_beta   90.00
_cell.angle_gamma   90.00
#
_symmetry.space_group_name_H-M   'P 1'
#
loop_
_entity.id
_entity.type
_entity.pdbx_description
1 polymer ?
#
loop_
_entity_poly.entity_id
_entity_poly.type
_entity_poly.pdbx_seq_one_letter_code
_entity_poly.pdbx_strand_id
1 'polypeptide(L)'
;MSIAIVTGSAGLIGAEAVRFFTAKGMDVVGIDNDMRRHFFGDSAATSWNRERLQRALGARYTHVDADIRDRDAIEGVFRRYGPSITLVIHTAAQPSHDWAARDPIVDFSVNALGTLHVLENTRRWC
;
A
#
# COMPACT_ATOMS: atom_id res chain seq x y z
N MET A 1 3.72 -21.02 -0.42
CA MET A 1 3.26 -19.83 0.30
C MET A 1 2.74 -18.82 -0.71
N SER A 2 1.58 -18.25 -0.44
CA SER A 2 0.94 -17.29 -1.33
C SER A 2 0.86 -15.94 -0.62
N ILE A 3 1.43 -14.92 -1.23
CA ILE A 3 1.51 -13.57 -0.67
C ILE A 3 0.71 -12.60 -1.54
N ALA A 4 -0.11 -11.79 -0.89
CA ALA A 4 -0.74 -10.62 -1.51
C ALA A 4 0.00 -9.36 -1.08
N ILE A 5 0.34 -8.50 -2.03
CA ILE A 5 0.80 -7.13 -1.77
C ILE A 5 -0.42 -6.22 -1.84
N VAL A 6 -0.63 -5.40 -0.81
CA VAL A 6 -1.70 -4.40 -0.78
C VAL A 6 -1.08 -3.03 -0.50
N THR A 7 -1.13 -2.13 -1.47
CA THR A 7 -0.73 -0.74 -1.25
C THR A 7 -1.92 0.07 -0.73
N GLY A 8 -1.67 1.05 0.12
CA GLY A 8 -2.75 1.76 0.82
C GLY A 8 -3.45 0.89 1.85
N SER A 9 -2.72 -0.04 2.44
CA SER A 9 -3.25 -1.13 3.28
C SER A 9 -3.97 -0.67 4.55
N ALA A 10 -3.64 0.49 5.07
CA ALA A 10 -4.31 1.05 6.24
C ALA A 10 -5.50 1.97 5.89
N GLY A 11 -5.73 2.24 4.61
CA GLY A 11 -6.88 3.00 4.14
C GLY A 11 -8.19 2.19 4.15
N LEU A 12 -9.30 2.84 3.77
CA LEU A 12 -10.62 2.21 3.79
C LEU A 12 -10.69 0.95 2.91
N ILE A 13 -10.32 1.07 1.65
CA ILE A 13 -10.40 -0.04 0.69
C ILE A 13 -9.26 -1.04 0.94
N GLY A 14 -8.04 -0.55 1.15
CA GLY A 14 -6.88 -1.40 1.37
C GLY A 14 -7.03 -2.30 2.61
N ALA A 15 -7.54 -1.76 3.71
CA ALA A 15 -7.75 -2.55 4.93
C ALA A 15 -8.79 -3.66 4.75
N GLU A 16 -9.85 -3.41 3.98
CA GLU A 16 -10.83 -4.46 3.64
C GLU A 16 -10.21 -5.56 2.78
N ALA A 17 -9.38 -5.19 1.81
CA ALA A 17 -8.63 -6.15 1.01
C ALA A 17 -7.70 -7.00 1.88
N VAL A 18 -6.98 -6.38 2.82
CA VAL A 18 -6.12 -7.09 3.78
C VAL A 18 -6.91 -8.14 4.55
N ARG A 19 -8.04 -7.77 5.15
CA ARG A 19 -8.88 -8.70 5.91
C ARG A 19 -9.42 -9.83 5.04
N PHE A 20 -9.91 -9.50 3.85
CA PHE A 20 -10.50 -10.48 2.95
C PHE A 20 -9.48 -11.55 2.52
N PHE A 21 -8.30 -11.15 2.06
CA PHE A 21 -7.31 -12.10 1.55
C PHE A 21 -6.61 -12.86 2.67
N THR A 22 -6.44 -12.26 3.84
CA THR A 22 -5.98 -12.99 5.02
C THR A 22 -6.97 -14.09 5.41
N ALA A 23 -8.28 -13.79 5.38
CA ALA A 23 -9.32 -14.77 5.65
C ALA A 23 -9.36 -15.91 4.60
N LYS A 24 -8.87 -15.65 3.38
CA LYS A 24 -8.69 -16.66 2.33
C LYS A 24 -7.43 -17.52 2.51
N GLY A 25 -6.64 -17.26 3.53
CA GLY A 25 -5.44 -18.05 3.85
C GLY A 25 -4.14 -17.51 3.25
N MET A 26 -4.17 -16.32 2.66
CA MET A 26 -2.96 -15.66 2.16
C MET A 26 -2.23 -14.92 3.30
N ASP A 27 -0.93 -14.84 3.19
CA ASP A 27 -0.18 -13.84 3.95
C ASP A 27 -0.20 -12.52 3.19
N VAL A 28 -0.38 -11.42 3.89
CA VAL A 28 -0.53 -10.10 3.27
C VAL A 28 0.61 -9.18 3.72
N VAL A 29 1.27 -8.57 2.74
CA VAL A 29 2.24 -7.50 2.95
C VAL A 29 1.59 -6.18 2.56
N GLY A 30 1.34 -5.34 3.54
CA GLY A 30 0.72 -4.03 3.33
C GLY A 30 1.76 -2.93 3.24
N ILE A 31 1.61 -2.06 2.26
CA ILE A 31 2.46 -0.87 2.07
C ILE A 31 1.59 0.38 2.29
N ASP A 32 1.97 1.18 3.27
CA ASP A 32 1.28 2.43 3.60
C ASP A 32 2.23 3.34 4.36
N ASN A 33 2.19 4.65 4.10
CA ASN A 33 2.99 5.64 4.82
C ASN A 33 2.15 6.72 5.49
N ASP A 34 0.83 6.49 5.64
CA ASP A 34 -0.09 7.44 6.27
C ASP A 34 -0.15 8.80 5.56
N MET A 35 -0.04 8.85 4.23
CA MET A 35 -0.14 10.09 3.46
C MET A 35 -1.51 10.77 3.60
N ARG A 36 -2.54 10.04 3.95
CA ARG A 36 -3.85 10.62 4.23
C ARG A 36 -3.79 11.68 5.33
N ARG A 37 -2.96 11.46 6.35
CA ARG A 37 -2.68 12.44 7.39
C ARG A 37 -2.08 13.73 6.82
N HIS A 38 -1.15 13.60 5.89
CA HIS A 38 -0.54 14.76 5.21
C HIS A 38 -1.56 15.57 4.42
N PHE A 39 -2.45 14.91 3.69
CA PHE A 39 -3.42 15.59 2.83
C PHE A 39 -4.64 16.14 3.58
N PHE A 40 -5.09 15.47 4.62
CA PHE A 40 -6.38 15.76 5.29
C PHE A 40 -6.28 16.07 6.79
N GLY A 41 -5.06 16.09 7.36
CA GLY A 41 -4.81 16.38 8.77
C GLY A 41 -4.84 15.16 9.68
N ASP A 42 -4.54 15.39 10.96
CA ASP A 42 -4.35 14.33 11.96
C ASP A 42 -5.59 13.46 12.18
N SER A 43 -6.78 14.04 12.06
CA SER A 43 -8.05 13.29 12.20
C SER A 43 -8.26 12.25 11.09
N ALA A 44 -7.56 12.40 9.96
CA ALA A 44 -7.62 11.47 8.84
C ALA A 44 -6.50 10.43 8.84
N ALA A 45 -5.63 10.42 9.86
CA ALA A 45 -4.54 9.46 9.99
C ALA A 45 -5.05 8.01 9.96
N THR A 46 -4.29 7.13 9.31
CA THR A 46 -4.62 5.72 9.15
C THR A 46 -3.82 4.80 10.07
N SER A 47 -2.92 5.35 10.88
CA SER A 47 -2.07 4.58 11.81
C SER A 47 -2.87 3.72 12.79
N TRP A 48 -4.01 4.20 13.28
CA TRP A 48 -4.91 3.44 14.15
C TRP A 48 -5.43 2.17 13.47
N ASN A 49 -5.72 2.24 12.17
CA ASN A 49 -6.22 1.11 11.40
C ASN A 49 -5.09 0.11 11.12
N ARG A 50 -3.87 0.59 10.85
CA ARG A 50 -2.67 -0.24 10.78
C ARG A 50 -2.47 -1.04 12.06
N GLU A 51 -2.49 -0.38 13.22
CA GLU A 51 -2.33 -1.04 14.51
C GLU A 51 -3.41 -2.07 14.78
N ARG A 52 -4.65 -1.76 14.39
CA ARG A 52 -5.78 -2.68 14.49
C ARG A 52 -5.56 -3.94 13.65
N LEU A 53 -5.10 -3.78 12.40
CA LEU A 53 -4.77 -4.91 11.52
C LEU A 53 -3.65 -5.76 12.09
N GLN A 54 -2.59 -5.14 12.58
CA GLN A 54 -1.45 -5.84 13.18
C GLN A 54 -1.87 -6.67 14.40
N ARG A 55 -2.72 -6.12 15.26
CA ARG A 55 -3.24 -6.85 16.43
C ARG A 55 -4.17 -7.99 16.06
N ALA A 56 -5.05 -7.78 15.08
CA ALA A 56 -6.06 -8.75 14.70
C ALA A 56 -5.48 -9.93 13.89
N LEU A 57 -4.48 -9.67 13.04
CA LEU A 57 -4.00 -10.64 12.06
C LEU A 57 -2.64 -11.25 12.40
N GLY A 58 -1.91 -10.65 13.34
CA GLY A 58 -0.64 -11.18 13.83
C GLY A 58 0.37 -11.44 12.69
N ALA A 59 0.93 -12.63 12.66
CA ALA A 59 1.97 -13.02 11.71
C ALA A 59 1.50 -13.06 10.24
N ARG A 60 0.19 -13.08 9.99
CA ARG A 60 -0.36 -13.09 8.63
C ARG A 60 -0.36 -11.72 7.96
N TYR A 61 -0.12 -10.67 8.70
CA TYR A 61 -0.03 -9.32 8.16
C TYR A 61 1.31 -8.68 8.50
N THR A 62 2.04 -8.28 7.49
CA THR A 62 3.30 -7.54 7.62
C THR A 62 3.08 -6.13 7.09
N HIS A 63 3.30 -5.14 7.93
CA HIS A 63 3.26 -3.74 7.51
C HIS A 63 4.65 -3.26 7.07
N VAL A 64 4.69 -2.58 5.93
CA VAL A 64 5.87 -1.89 5.43
C VAL A 64 5.54 -0.41 5.32
N ASP A 65 6.25 0.41 6.08
CA ASP A 65 6.16 1.86 6.00
C ASP A 65 7.00 2.34 4.81
N ALA A 66 6.34 2.62 3.71
CA ALA A 66 6.99 3.09 2.49
C ALA A 66 6.05 3.96 1.67
N ASP A 67 6.65 4.95 1.02
CA ASP A 67 5.97 5.82 0.07
C ASP A 67 5.96 5.16 -1.31
N ILE A 68 4.81 5.12 -1.95
CA ILE A 68 4.65 4.53 -3.28
C ILE A 68 5.52 5.23 -4.34
N ARG A 69 5.94 6.47 -4.08
CA ARG A 69 6.86 7.22 -4.93
C ARG A 69 8.32 6.81 -4.77
N ASP A 70 8.66 6.14 -3.68
CA ASP A 70 10.02 5.69 -3.41
C ASP A 70 10.30 4.40 -4.17
N ARG A 71 10.91 4.55 -5.35
CA ARG A 71 11.23 3.45 -6.26
C ARG A 71 11.99 2.32 -5.59
N ASP A 72 13.04 2.66 -4.84
CA ASP A 72 13.93 1.66 -4.26
C ASP A 72 13.27 0.91 -3.10
N ALA A 73 12.46 1.61 -2.29
CA ALA A 73 11.70 0.99 -1.22
C ALA A 73 10.67 0.00 -1.77
N ILE A 74 9.94 0.36 -2.82
CA ILE A 74 8.96 -0.52 -3.48
C ILE A 74 9.66 -1.71 -4.12
N GLU A 75 10.74 -1.49 -4.87
CA GLU A 75 11.52 -2.59 -5.43
C GLU A 75 12.03 -3.55 -4.36
N GLY A 76 12.48 -3.04 -3.23
CA GLY A 76 12.94 -3.85 -2.09
C GLY A 76 11.87 -4.82 -1.57
N VAL A 77 10.62 -4.37 -1.48
CA VAL A 77 9.50 -5.20 -1.07
C VAL A 77 9.25 -6.32 -2.08
N PHE A 78 9.11 -5.98 -3.35
CA PHE A 78 8.85 -6.97 -4.40
C PHE A 78 9.99 -7.98 -4.55
N ARG A 79 11.22 -7.51 -4.52
CA ARG A 79 12.39 -8.41 -4.58
C ARG A 79 12.44 -9.38 -3.41
N ARG A 80 12.09 -8.92 -2.21
CA ARG A 80 12.10 -9.76 -1.00
C ARG A 80 11.15 -10.94 -1.10
N TYR A 81 9.96 -10.71 -1.62
CA TYR A 81 8.92 -11.75 -1.66
C TYR A 81 8.84 -12.46 -3.02
N GLY A 82 9.30 -11.82 -4.08
CA GLY A 82 9.52 -12.39 -5.40
C GLY A 82 8.40 -13.31 -5.90
N PRO A 83 8.75 -14.54 -6.31
CA PRO A 83 7.76 -15.48 -6.87
C PRO A 83 6.66 -15.93 -5.91
N SER A 84 6.78 -15.66 -4.62
CA SER A 84 5.70 -15.93 -3.66
C SER A 84 4.54 -14.97 -3.78
N ILE A 85 4.73 -13.83 -4.45
CA ILE A 85 3.68 -12.85 -4.71
C ILE A 85 2.76 -13.41 -5.80
N THR A 86 1.52 -13.64 -5.45
CA THR A 86 0.49 -14.17 -6.38
C THR A 86 -0.63 -13.17 -6.65
N LEU A 87 -0.65 -12.07 -5.91
CA LEU A 87 -1.67 -11.03 -6.05
C LEU A 87 -1.11 -9.67 -5.66
N VAL A 88 -1.42 -8.65 -6.42
CA VAL A 88 -1.10 -7.26 -6.08
C VAL A 88 -2.39 -6.43 -6.17
N ILE A 89 -2.71 -5.74 -5.08
CA ILE A 89 -3.86 -4.84 -4.99
C ILE A 89 -3.34 -3.45 -4.70
N HIS A 90 -3.52 -2.55 -5.65
CA HIS A 90 -3.01 -1.18 -5.57
C HIS A 90 -4.14 -0.21 -5.26
N THR A 91 -4.20 0.25 -4.00
CA THR A 91 -5.19 1.25 -3.55
C THR A 91 -4.56 2.54 -3.05
N ALA A 92 -3.23 2.59 -2.94
CA ALA A 92 -2.54 3.81 -2.55
C ALA A 92 -2.74 4.90 -3.61
N ALA A 93 -3.25 6.06 -3.19
CA ALA A 93 -3.57 7.16 -4.09
C ALA A 93 -3.56 8.49 -3.34
N GLN A 94 -3.44 9.59 -4.10
CA GLN A 94 -3.82 10.92 -3.68
C GLN A 94 -5.24 11.19 -4.23
N PRO A 95 -6.29 11.18 -3.38
CA PRO A 95 -7.68 11.22 -3.86
C PRO A 95 -8.31 12.61 -3.89
N SER A 96 -7.61 13.65 -3.45
CA SER A 96 -8.16 15.00 -3.30
C SER A 96 -8.05 15.82 -4.58
N HIS A 97 -9.18 16.26 -5.11
CA HIS A 97 -9.22 17.22 -6.24
C HIS A 97 -8.58 18.55 -5.89
N ASP A 98 -8.76 19.04 -4.67
CA ASP A 98 -8.17 20.30 -4.22
C ASP A 98 -6.64 20.22 -4.17
N TRP A 99 -6.09 19.10 -3.71
CA TRP A 99 -4.65 18.87 -3.71
C TRP A 99 -4.11 18.71 -5.13
N ALA A 100 -4.82 18.04 -6.01
CA ALA A 100 -4.43 17.94 -7.43
C ALA A 100 -4.32 19.32 -8.09
N ALA A 101 -5.22 20.23 -7.75
CA ALA A 101 -5.17 21.61 -8.24
C ALA A 101 -4.02 22.43 -7.63
N ARG A 102 -3.72 22.22 -6.33
CA ARG A 102 -2.65 22.94 -5.63
C ARG A 102 -1.26 22.46 -6.00
N ASP A 103 -1.09 21.17 -6.11
CA ASP A 103 0.20 20.52 -6.36
C ASP A 103 0.04 19.36 -7.34
N PRO A 104 -0.07 19.67 -8.63
CA PRO A 104 -0.24 18.66 -9.66
C PRO A 104 0.98 17.73 -9.79
N ILE A 105 2.17 18.18 -9.35
CA ILE A 105 3.37 17.32 -9.37
C ILE A 105 3.26 16.23 -8.34
N VAL A 106 2.81 16.53 -7.13
CA VAL A 106 2.56 15.52 -6.09
C VAL A 106 1.45 14.58 -6.55
N ASP A 107 0.35 15.10 -7.08
CA ASP A 107 -0.76 14.30 -7.60
C ASP A 107 -0.28 13.31 -8.66
N PHE A 108 0.48 13.76 -9.64
CA PHE A 108 1.06 12.91 -10.67
C PHE A 108 2.03 11.87 -10.08
N SER A 109 2.91 12.29 -9.17
CA SER A 109 3.93 11.41 -8.61
C SER A 109 3.33 10.26 -7.78
N VAL A 110 2.26 10.52 -7.04
CA VAL A 110 1.55 9.47 -6.29
C VAL A 110 0.74 8.60 -7.22
N ASN A 111 -0.13 9.18 -8.04
CA ASN A 111 -1.12 8.44 -8.80
C ASN A 111 -0.56 7.80 -10.07
N ALA A 112 0.28 8.50 -10.82
CA ALA A 112 0.84 7.98 -12.07
C ALA A 112 2.18 7.26 -11.85
N LEU A 113 3.15 7.94 -11.28
CA LEU A 113 4.49 7.37 -11.07
C LEU A 113 4.45 6.23 -10.05
N GLY A 114 3.70 6.38 -8.95
CA GLY A 114 3.51 5.31 -7.97
C GLY A 114 2.90 4.06 -8.57
N THR A 115 1.90 4.21 -9.43
CA THR A 115 1.29 3.09 -10.16
C THR A 115 2.31 2.41 -11.10
N LEU A 116 3.13 3.20 -11.78
CA LEU A 116 4.19 2.66 -12.64
C LEU A 116 5.20 1.83 -11.83
N HIS A 117 5.59 2.28 -10.63
CA HIS A 117 6.47 1.51 -9.76
C HIS A 117 5.88 0.15 -9.40
N VAL A 118 4.59 0.09 -9.09
CA VAL A 118 3.91 -1.17 -8.78
C VAL A 118 3.88 -2.09 -9.99
N LEU A 119 3.51 -1.58 -11.16
CA LEU A 119 3.42 -2.35 -12.41
C LEU A 119 4.79 -2.90 -12.83
N GLU A 120 5.84 -2.08 -12.82
CA GLU A 120 7.19 -2.50 -13.19
C GLU A 120 7.75 -3.56 -12.23
N ASN A 121 7.52 -3.42 -10.95
CA ASN A 121 7.96 -4.40 -9.98
C ASN A 121 7.17 -5.72 -10.10
N THR A 122 5.87 -5.65 -10.37
CA THR A 122 5.08 -6.85 -10.68
C THR A 122 5.65 -7.59 -11.88
N ARG A 123 5.94 -6.86 -12.96
CA ARG A 123 6.53 -7.46 -14.18
C ARG A 123 7.89 -8.10 -13.94
N ARG A 124 8.72 -7.51 -13.07
CA ARG A 124 10.12 -7.95 -12.86
C ARG A 124 10.26 -9.10 -11.88
N TRP A 125 9.43 -9.13 -10.85
CA TRP A 125 9.64 -10.00 -9.69
C TRP A 125 8.57 -11.07 -9.49
N CYS A 126 7.37 -10.88 -10.05
CA CYS A 126 6.27 -11.84 -9.99
C CYS A 126 6.14 -12.59 -11.32
#